data_f0a5f0b1653b1fccc9f2af3dd36a42a5
#
_entry.id   f0a5f0b1653b1fccc9f2af3dd36a42a5
#
_cell.length_a   1.000
_cell.length_b   1.000
_cell.length_c   1.000
_cell.angle_alpha   90.00
_cell.angle_beta   90.00
_cell.angle_gamma   90.00
#
_symmetry.space_group_name_H-M   'P 1'
#
loop_
_entity.id
_entity.type
_entity.pdbx_description
1 polymer ?
#
loop_
_entity_poly.entity_id
_entity_poly.type
_entity_poly.pdbx_seq_one_letter_code
_entity_poly.pdbx_strand_id
1 'polypeptide(L)'
;MKQMKNKIIYVDFDDTIFIWDIHSLADVYLKNWEDYKNIGHLSDVIVDYLNEQKNTSEIVLLTHCRDSVELRMKQAYLEHMCPGLFDDYLFVSDPEVKLDIINRSEQLYHIDPCHTVLIDDRLKTRVLVANQGLLVENPLNIADRYYRMEKEKQNTNIIKEG
;
A
#
# COMPACT_ATOMS: atom_id res chain seq x y z
N MET A 1 -0.61 26.59 -8.30
CA MET A 1 -1.55 26.09 -7.27
C MET A 1 -1.35 24.57 -7.12
N LYS A 2 -1.10 24.11 -5.89
CA LYS A 2 -1.05 22.67 -5.62
C LYS A 2 -2.49 22.14 -5.83
N GLN A 3 -2.68 21.20 -6.75
CA GLN A 3 -3.98 20.59 -6.98
C GLN A 3 -4.39 19.93 -5.66
N MET A 4 -5.59 20.25 -5.15
CA MET A 4 -6.09 19.62 -3.93
C MET A 4 -6.31 18.14 -4.22
N LYS A 5 -5.61 17.28 -3.50
CA LYS A 5 -5.82 15.86 -3.52
C LYS A 5 -7.17 15.58 -2.85
N ASN A 6 -8.05 14.88 -3.53
CA ASN A 6 -9.42 14.60 -3.09
C ASN A 6 -9.66 13.14 -2.72
N LYS A 7 -8.61 12.33 -2.74
CA LYS A 7 -8.65 10.89 -2.46
C LYS A 7 -7.53 10.53 -1.48
N ILE A 8 -7.77 9.58 -0.59
CA ILE A 8 -6.75 8.96 0.24
C ILE A 8 -6.64 7.48 -0.11
N ILE A 9 -5.41 7.00 -0.26
CA ILE A 9 -5.09 5.59 -0.43
C ILE A 9 -4.24 5.17 0.77
N TYR A 10 -4.82 4.32 1.63
CA TYR A 10 -4.09 3.63 2.68
C TYR A 10 -3.51 2.34 2.13
N VAL A 11 -2.25 2.09 2.40
CA VAL A 11 -1.52 0.92 1.90
C VAL A 11 -0.91 0.18 3.08
N ASP A 12 -1.18 -1.11 3.19
CA ASP A 12 -0.48 -1.98 4.13
C ASP A 12 0.95 -2.27 3.66
N PHE A 13 1.83 -2.68 4.57
CA PHE A 13 3.22 -2.99 4.24
C PHE A 13 3.40 -4.48 3.89
N ASP A 14 3.20 -5.36 4.87
CA ASP A 14 3.50 -6.78 4.78
C ASP A 14 2.58 -7.50 3.78
N ASP A 15 3.16 -8.25 2.84
CA ASP A 15 2.46 -8.96 1.75
C ASP A 15 1.51 -8.08 0.91
N THR A 16 1.71 -6.76 0.96
CA THR A 16 0.97 -5.77 0.17
C THR A 16 1.92 -4.97 -0.72
N ILE A 17 2.67 -4.01 -0.17
CA ILE A 17 3.73 -3.33 -0.93
C ILE A 17 5.10 -4.02 -0.78
N PHE A 18 5.35 -4.64 0.36
CA PHE A 18 6.55 -5.43 0.64
C PHE A 18 6.21 -6.92 0.61
N ILE A 19 6.89 -7.66 -0.24
CA ILE A 19 6.72 -9.11 -0.41
C ILE A 19 7.85 -9.84 0.31
N TRP A 20 7.48 -10.70 1.23
CA TRP A 20 8.43 -11.52 1.97
C TRP A 20 8.92 -12.70 1.14
N ASP A 21 10.23 -12.80 0.94
CA ASP A 21 10.86 -13.94 0.26
C ASP A 21 11.08 -15.11 1.24
N ILE A 22 11.08 -14.82 2.55
CA ILE A 22 11.35 -15.79 3.62
C ILE A 22 10.21 -15.76 4.65
N HIS A 23 9.18 -16.57 4.44
CA HIS A 23 8.04 -16.68 5.36
C HIS A 23 8.31 -17.55 6.61
N SER A 24 9.37 -18.35 6.62
CA SER A 24 9.65 -19.33 7.67
C SER A 24 10.46 -18.81 8.85
N LEU A 25 10.96 -17.57 8.77
CA LEU A 25 11.74 -16.97 9.85
C LEU A 25 10.84 -16.06 10.70
N ALA A 26 9.91 -16.65 11.45
CA ALA A 26 9.05 -15.94 12.41
C ALA A 26 9.84 -15.12 13.45
N ASP A 27 11.16 -15.33 13.56
CA ASP A 27 12.07 -14.73 14.52
C ASP A 27 13.21 -13.92 13.87
N VAL A 28 13.04 -13.45 12.63
CA VAL A 28 14.04 -12.54 12.04
C VAL A 28 14.05 -11.23 12.84
N TYR A 29 15.07 -11.09 13.67
CA TYR A 29 15.30 -9.86 14.40
C TYR A 29 15.92 -8.82 13.47
N LEU A 30 15.08 -7.90 12.97
CA LEU A 30 15.52 -6.76 12.18
C LEU A 30 16.20 -5.74 13.08
N LYS A 31 17.44 -5.39 12.78
CA LYS A 31 18.23 -4.41 13.53
C LYS A 31 18.09 -3.01 12.94
N ASN A 32 17.98 -2.93 11.61
CA ASN A 32 17.85 -1.68 10.88
C ASN A 32 17.02 -1.88 9.60
N TRP A 33 16.72 -0.78 8.91
CA TRP A 33 15.90 -0.80 7.70
C TRP A 33 16.57 -1.54 6.52
N GLU A 34 17.89 -1.64 6.49
CA GLU A 34 18.64 -2.33 5.42
C GLU A 34 18.41 -3.83 5.43
N ASP A 35 18.05 -4.39 6.58
CA ASP A 35 17.75 -5.82 6.71
C ASP A 35 16.55 -6.24 5.85
N TYR A 36 15.60 -5.33 5.55
CA TYR A 36 14.50 -5.60 4.64
C TYR A 36 14.96 -6.03 3.26
N LYS A 37 16.09 -5.51 2.76
CA LYS A 37 16.65 -5.88 1.45
C LYS A 37 17.04 -7.37 1.36
N ASN A 38 17.29 -8.00 2.49
CA ASN A 38 17.74 -9.40 2.56
C ASN A 38 16.58 -10.38 2.74
N ILE A 39 15.40 -9.90 3.10
CA ILE A 39 14.28 -10.78 3.50
C ILE A 39 13.05 -10.65 2.59
N GLY A 40 13.07 -9.70 1.66
CA GLY A 40 12.00 -9.48 0.73
C GLY A 40 12.30 -8.36 -0.26
N HIS A 41 11.27 -7.94 -0.98
CA HIS A 41 11.36 -6.90 -1.99
C HIS A 41 10.06 -6.11 -2.11
N LEU A 42 10.13 -4.93 -2.72
CA LEU A 42 8.92 -4.17 -3.08
C LEU A 42 8.20 -4.82 -4.26
N SER A 43 6.90 -4.79 -4.23
CA SER A 43 6.06 -5.11 -5.38
C SER A 43 6.13 -3.96 -6.39
N ASP A 44 6.83 -4.15 -7.50
CA ASP A 44 6.94 -3.16 -8.57
C ASP A 44 5.55 -2.72 -9.07
N VAL A 45 4.63 -3.66 -9.20
CA VAL A 45 3.26 -3.40 -9.65
C VAL A 45 2.50 -2.47 -8.70
N ILE A 46 2.63 -2.68 -7.39
CA ILE A 46 1.96 -1.81 -6.40
C ILE A 46 2.64 -0.44 -6.38
N VAL A 47 3.96 -0.38 -6.44
CA VAL A 47 4.70 0.90 -6.52
C VAL A 47 4.30 1.68 -7.77
N ASP A 48 4.21 1.05 -8.94
CA ASP A 48 3.79 1.68 -10.19
C ASP A 48 2.36 2.20 -10.10
N TYR A 49 1.44 1.37 -9.61
CA TYR A 49 0.05 1.78 -9.36
C TYR A 49 -0.04 3.02 -8.46
N LEU A 50 0.69 3.04 -7.35
CA LEU A 50 0.68 4.17 -6.42
C LEU A 50 1.28 5.44 -7.04
N ASN A 51 2.35 5.31 -7.85
CA ASN A 51 2.93 6.43 -8.58
C ASN A 51 1.94 7.05 -9.57
N GLU A 52 1.13 6.25 -10.25
CA GLU A 52 0.06 6.76 -11.12
C GLU A 52 -1.02 7.53 -10.36
N GLN A 53 -1.33 7.12 -9.12
CA GLN A 53 -2.35 7.76 -8.27
C GLN A 53 -1.84 9.03 -7.55
N LYS A 54 -0.54 9.22 -7.45
CA LYS A 54 0.08 10.21 -6.56
C LYS A 54 -0.36 11.65 -6.81
N ASN A 55 -0.65 12.01 -8.05
CA ASN A 55 -1.02 13.39 -8.39
C ASN A 55 -2.44 13.75 -7.89
N THR A 56 -3.30 12.77 -7.71
CA THR A 56 -4.70 12.96 -7.33
C THR A 56 -5.04 12.47 -5.92
N SER A 57 -4.13 11.69 -5.30
CA SER A 57 -4.37 11.00 -4.04
C SER A 57 -3.28 11.28 -3.02
N GLU A 58 -3.67 11.44 -1.76
CA GLU A 58 -2.75 11.27 -0.63
C GLU A 58 -2.45 9.77 -0.50
N ILE A 59 -1.19 9.40 -0.35
CA ILE A 59 -0.76 8.01 -0.19
C ILE A 59 -0.18 7.86 1.21
N VAL A 60 -0.83 7.04 2.02
CA VAL A 60 -0.52 6.86 3.44
C VAL A 60 -0.21 5.40 3.72
N LEU A 61 0.96 5.12 4.30
CA LEU A 61 1.22 3.80 4.85
C LEU A 61 0.35 3.61 6.10
N LEU A 62 -0.39 2.50 6.16
CA LEU A 62 -1.15 2.10 7.35
C LEU A 62 -0.87 0.63 7.63
N THR A 63 0.09 0.35 8.48
CA THR A 63 0.63 -0.98 8.70
C THR A 63 0.51 -1.43 10.16
N HIS A 64 0.51 -2.74 10.37
CA HIS A 64 0.68 -3.31 11.70
C HIS A 64 2.16 -3.27 12.07
N CYS A 65 2.46 -2.78 13.28
CA CYS A 65 3.79 -2.80 13.88
C CYS A 65 3.67 -3.11 15.38
N ARG A 66 4.69 -3.73 15.93
CA ARG A 66 4.80 -3.95 17.38
C ARG A 66 4.97 -2.63 18.12
N ASP A 67 5.72 -1.71 17.52
CA ASP A 67 6.08 -0.42 18.13
C ASP A 67 6.50 0.61 17.06
N SER A 68 6.80 1.81 17.53
CA SER A 68 7.23 2.92 16.67
C SER A 68 8.63 2.72 16.08
N VAL A 69 9.47 1.82 16.63
CA VAL A 69 10.80 1.51 16.08
C VAL A 69 10.64 0.71 14.79
N GLU A 70 9.75 -0.28 14.79
CA GLU A 70 9.42 -1.04 13.60
C GLU A 70 8.84 -0.13 12.49
N LEU A 71 7.95 0.80 12.84
CA LEU A 71 7.44 1.77 11.87
C LEU A 71 8.57 2.60 11.25
N ARG A 72 9.48 3.13 12.07
CA ARG A 72 10.61 3.92 11.55
C ARG A 72 11.51 3.11 10.61
N MET A 73 11.70 1.82 10.86
CA MET A 73 12.46 0.96 9.95
C MET A 73 11.74 0.76 8.62
N LYS A 74 10.43 0.48 8.64
CA LYS A 74 9.60 0.39 7.42
C LYS A 74 9.59 1.70 6.63
N GLN A 75 9.43 2.82 7.33
CA GLN A 75 9.48 4.16 6.73
C GLN A 75 10.84 4.41 6.06
N ALA A 76 11.94 4.21 6.78
CA ALA A 76 13.30 4.42 6.23
C ALA A 76 13.56 3.55 5.00
N TYR A 77 13.11 2.30 5.01
CA TYR A 77 13.18 1.41 3.86
C TYR A 77 12.41 1.96 2.66
N LEU A 78 11.16 2.37 2.85
CA LEU A 78 10.32 2.92 1.79
C LEU A 78 10.85 4.27 1.26
N GLU A 79 11.33 5.15 2.13
CA GLU A 79 11.93 6.44 1.72
C GLU A 79 13.20 6.25 0.91
N HIS A 80 13.95 5.17 1.17
CA HIS A 80 15.14 4.83 0.38
C HIS A 80 14.77 4.17 -0.96
N MET A 81 13.82 3.23 -0.97
CA MET A 81 13.50 2.42 -2.14
C MET A 81 12.54 3.12 -3.12
N CYS A 82 11.62 3.93 -2.61
CA CYS A 82 10.64 4.69 -3.40
C CYS A 82 10.45 6.11 -2.82
N PRO A 83 11.50 6.94 -2.93
CA PRO A 83 11.53 8.25 -2.28
C PRO A 83 10.37 9.13 -2.73
N GLY A 84 9.73 9.75 -1.74
CA GLY A 84 8.63 10.68 -1.97
C GLY A 84 7.32 10.02 -2.43
N LEU A 85 7.16 8.70 -2.41
CA LEU A 85 5.90 8.03 -2.77
C LEU A 85 4.82 8.25 -1.72
N PHE A 86 5.15 8.12 -0.44
CA PHE A 86 4.22 8.26 0.66
C PHE A 86 4.16 9.69 1.19
N ASP A 87 2.96 10.15 1.52
CA ASP A 87 2.71 11.45 2.14
C ASP A 87 2.71 11.36 3.68
N ASP A 88 2.37 10.18 4.24
CA ASP A 88 2.38 9.93 5.69
C ASP A 88 2.58 8.43 6.02
N TYR A 89 2.95 8.14 7.27
CA TYR A 89 3.26 6.81 7.78
C TYR A 89 2.56 6.60 9.12
N LEU A 90 1.60 5.68 9.16
CA LEU A 90 0.81 5.35 10.34
C LEU A 90 0.94 3.87 10.67
N PHE A 91 0.83 3.54 11.96
CA PHE A 91 0.79 2.15 12.38
C PHE A 91 -0.28 1.88 13.43
N VAL A 92 -0.66 0.63 13.52
CA VAL A 92 -1.52 0.08 14.56
C VAL A 92 -0.83 -1.12 15.22
N SER A 93 -1.03 -1.29 16.50
CA SER A 93 -0.55 -2.48 17.24
C SER A 93 -1.48 -3.69 17.09
N ASP A 94 -2.71 -3.45 16.61
CA ASP A 94 -3.71 -4.46 16.27
C ASP A 94 -4.29 -4.13 14.89
N PRO A 95 -4.23 -5.06 13.92
CA PRO A 95 -4.80 -4.85 12.58
C PRO A 95 -6.29 -4.52 12.57
N GLU A 96 -7.04 -4.93 13.59
CA GLU A 96 -8.49 -4.65 13.69
C GLU A 96 -8.79 -3.17 13.95
N VAL A 97 -7.80 -2.41 14.46
CA VAL A 97 -7.93 -0.97 14.73
C VAL A 97 -7.68 -0.10 13.50
N LYS A 98 -7.29 -0.67 12.35
CA LYS A 98 -7.07 0.10 11.11
C LYS A 98 -8.28 0.94 10.73
N LEU A 99 -9.48 0.39 10.86
CA LEU A 99 -10.72 1.11 10.59
C LEU A 99 -10.87 2.37 11.44
N ASP A 100 -10.52 2.32 12.73
CA ASP A 100 -10.61 3.49 13.62
C ASP A 100 -9.66 4.61 13.19
N ILE A 101 -8.45 4.25 12.73
CA ILE A 101 -7.47 5.21 12.20
C ILE A 101 -8.00 5.86 10.92
N ILE A 102 -8.55 5.08 10.00
CA ILE A 102 -9.14 5.58 8.75
C ILE A 102 -10.29 6.56 9.06
N ASN A 103 -11.23 6.18 9.93
CA ASN A 103 -12.36 7.03 10.30
C ASN A 103 -11.92 8.35 10.95
N ARG A 104 -10.90 8.33 11.81
CA ARG A 104 -10.34 9.55 12.41
C ARG A 104 -9.69 10.46 11.37
N SER A 105 -8.96 9.89 10.43
CA SER A 105 -8.31 10.65 9.36
C SER A 105 -9.34 11.29 8.43
N GLU A 106 -10.40 10.59 8.07
CA GLU A 106 -11.51 11.15 7.26
C GLU A 106 -12.16 12.36 7.91
N GLN A 107 -12.39 12.29 9.23
CA GLN A 107 -12.93 13.42 9.99
C GLN A 107 -11.99 14.63 9.99
N LEU A 108 -10.66 14.40 10.09
CA LEU A 108 -9.66 15.45 10.09
C LEU A 108 -9.48 16.12 8.73
N TYR A 109 -9.52 15.33 7.64
CA TYR A 109 -9.26 15.81 6.28
C TYR A 109 -10.53 16.13 5.49
N HIS A 110 -11.71 15.91 6.06
CA HIS A 110 -13.01 16.10 5.40
C HIS A 110 -13.12 15.37 4.05
N ILE A 111 -12.57 14.16 3.97
CA ILE A 111 -12.61 13.33 2.77
C ILE A 111 -13.84 12.43 2.85
N ASP A 112 -14.58 12.37 1.74
CA ASP A 112 -15.73 11.50 1.61
C ASP A 112 -15.30 10.03 1.65
N PRO A 113 -15.98 9.14 2.39
CA PRO A 113 -15.70 7.71 2.41
C PRO A 113 -15.58 7.05 1.04
N CYS A 114 -16.33 7.50 0.05
CA CYS A 114 -16.24 6.99 -1.33
C CYS A 114 -14.91 7.36 -2.04
N HIS A 115 -14.11 8.25 -1.47
CA HIS A 115 -12.79 8.65 -1.95
C HIS A 115 -11.64 8.07 -1.09
N THR A 116 -11.96 7.17 -0.17
CA THR A 116 -10.98 6.47 0.66
C THR A 116 -10.84 5.03 0.21
N VAL A 117 -9.60 4.60 -0.03
CA VAL A 117 -9.28 3.24 -0.46
C VAL A 117 -8.28 2.63 0.52
N LEU A 118 -8.53 1.40 0.95
CA LEU A 118 -7.55 0.57 1.66
C LEU A 118 -7.04 -0.53 0.74
N ILE A 119 -5.71 -0.62 0.58
CA ILE A 119 -5.03 -1.74 -0.08
C ILE A 119 -4.39 -2.59 1.02
N ASP A 120 -4.87 -3.81 1.20
CA ASP A 120 -4.46 -4.71 2.28
C ASP A 120 -4.63 -6.16 1.82
N ASP A 121 -3.66 -7.03 2.08
CA ASP A 121 -3.72 -8.45 1.70
C ASP A 121 -4.69 -9.25 2.59
N ARG A 122 -4.95 -8.79 3.81
CA ARG A 122 -5.76 -9.50 4.80
C ARG A 122 -7.26 -9.37 4.51
N LEU A 123 -7.90 -10.49 4.18
CA LEU A 123 -9.33 -10.53 3.89
C LEU A 123 -10.18 -9.98 5.06
N LYS A 124 -9.86 -10.36 6.30
CA LYS A 124 -10.60 -9.90 7.49
C LYS A 124 -10.61 -8.37 7.60
N THR A 125 -9.45 -7.73 7.39
CA THR A 125 -9.32 -6.27 7.42
C THR A 125 -10.15 -5.64 6.30
N ARG A 126 -10.06 -6.15 5.07
CA ARG A 126 -10.84 -5.63 3.93
C ARG A 126 -12.34 -5.75 4.15
N VAL A 127 -12.82 -6.87 4.68
CA VAL A 127 -14.26 -7.07 4.97
C VAL A 127 -14.74 -6.08 6.03
N LEU A 128 -13.97 -5.89 7.11
CA LEU A 128 -14.30 -4.94 8.16
C LEU A 128 -14.45 -3.52 7.62
N VAL A 129 -13.50 -3.08 6.80
CA VAL A 129 -13.46 -1.74 6.21
C VAL A 129 -14.56 -1.56 5.15
N ALA A 130 -14.78 -2.56 4.29
CA ALA A 130 -15.82 -2.53 3.27
C ALA A 130 -17.23 -2.45 3.86
N ASN A 131 -17.47 -3.08 5.00
CA ASN A 131 -18.76 -3.04 5.70
C ASN A 131 -19.12 -1.62 6.21
N GLN A 132 -18.15 -0.73 6.27
CA GLN A 132 -18.35 0.70 6.60
C GLN A 132 -18.53 1.59 5.37
N GLY A 133 -18.65 1.00 4.18
CA GLY A 133 -18.85 1.73 2.93
C GLY A 133 -17.57 2.30 2.31
N LEU A 134 -16.40 1.92 2.81
CA LEU A 134 -15.10 2.32 2.27
C LEU A 134 -14.68 1.39 1.13
N LEU A 135 -13.89 1.91 0.20
CA LEU A 135 -13.34 1.11 -0.89
C LEU A 135 -12.16 0.28 -0.38
N VAL A 136 -12.08 -0.97 -0.84
CA VAL A 136 -10.99 -1.88 -0.49
C VAL A 136 -10.45 -2.56 -1.75
N GLU A 137 -9.15 -2.80 -1.76
CA GLU A 137 -8.46 -3.51 -2.85
C GLU A 137 -7.58 -4.62 -2.29
N ASN A 138 -7.64 -5.77 -2.93
CA ASN A 138 -6.64 -6.81 -2.74
C ASN A 138 -5.43 -6.50 -3.64
N PRO A 139 -4.19 -6.49 -3.13
CA PRO A 139 -3.01 -6.26 -3.96
C PRO A 139 -2.88 -7.23 -5.14
N LEU A 140 -3.34 -8.47 -4.98
CA LEU A 140 -3.35 -9.45 -6.08
C LEU A 140 -4.28 -9.04 -7.23
N ASN A 141 -5.39 -8.38 -6.94
CA ASN A 141 -6.29 -7.90 -8.00
C ASN A 141 -5.67 -6.74 -8.78
N ILE A 142 -4.90 -5.88 -8.12
CA ILE A 142 -4.13 -4.82 -8.78
C ILE A 142 -3.09 -5.45 -9.72
N ALA A 143 -2.34 -6.43 -9.24
CA ALA A 143 -1.34 -7.14 -10.03
C ALA A 143 -1.95 -7.86 -11.24
N ASP A 144 -3.10 -8.50 -11.08
CA ASP A 144 -3.80 -9.18 -12.18
C ASP A 144 -4.26 -8.19 -13.27
N ARG A 145 -4.81 -7.02 -12.89
CA ARG A 145 -5.18 -5.96 -13.84
C ARG A 145 -3.98 -5.46 -14.64
N TYR A 146 -2.84 -5.20 -13.98
CA TYR A 146 -1.62 -4.76 -14.64
C TYR A 146 -1.09 -5.81 -15.63
N TYR A 147 -1.07 -7.06 -15.24
CA TYR A 147 -0.62 -8.16 -16.10
C TYR A 147 -1.49 -8.30 -17.35
N ARG A 148 -2.81 -8.16 -17.23
CA ARG A 148 -3.73 -8.19 -18.38
C ARG A 148 -3.50 -7.02 -19.32
N MET A 149 -3.35 -5.81 -18.79
CA MET A 149 -3.07 -4.62 -19.59
C MET A 149 -1.75 -4.73 -20.37
N GLU A 150 -0.71 -5.27 -19.75
CA GLU A 150 0.58 -5.49 -20.42
C GLU A 150 0.44 -6.51 -21.57
N LYS A 151 -0.29 -7.60 -21.37
CA LYS A 151 -0.58 -8.57 -22.45
C LYS A 151 -1.36 -7.95 -23.60
N GLU A 152 -2.35 -7.13 -23.31
CA GLU A 152 -3.14 -6.45 -24.34
C GLU A 152 -2.28 -5.48 -25.15
N LYS A 153 -1.39 -4.72 -24.52
CA LYS A 153 -0.43 -3.84 -25.21
C LYS A 153 0.51 -4.62 -26.14
N GLN A 154 1.06 -5.74 -25.66
CA GLN A 154 1.94 -6.59 -26.45
C GLN A 154 1.21 -7.16 -27.69
N ASN A 155 -0.02 -7.67 -27.53
CA ASN A 155 -0.82 -8.20 -28.64
C ASN A 155 -1.16 -7.10 -29.67
N THR A 156 -1.46 -5.87 -29.22
CA THR A 156 -1.76 -4.74 -30.10
C THR A 156 -0.54 -4.32 -30.94
N ASN A 157 0.66 -4.39 -30.36
CA ASN A 157 1.89 -4.06 -31.07
C ASN A 157 2.24 -5.09 -32.13
N ILE A 158 2.06 -6.39 -31.87
CA ILE A 158 2.27 -7.46 -32.84
C ILE A 158 1.35 -7.30 -34.07
N ILE A 159 0.10 -6.88 -33.87
CA ILE A 159 -0.87 -6.67 -34.98
C ILE A 159 -0.49 -5.44 -35.83
N LYS A 160 0.20 -4.45 -35.29
CA LYS A 160 0.60 -3.24 -36.03
C LYS A 160 1.87 -3.42 -36.85
N GLU A 161 2.70 -4.39 -36.51
CA GLU A 161 3.96 -4.71 -37.21
C GLU A 161 3.81 -5.82 -38.30
N GLY A 162 2.66 -6.44 -38.42
CA GLY A 162 2.30 -7.43 -39.44
C GLY A 162 1.39 -6.86 -40.51
#